data_cd1eb72dd01e29c2171e7e0592d0a85b
#
_entry.id   cd1eb72dd01e29c2171e7e0592d0a85b
#
_cell.length_a   1.000
_cell.length_b   1.000
_cell.length_c   1.000
_cell.angle_alpha   90.00
_cell.angle_beta   90.00
_cell.angle_gamma   90.00
#
_symmetry.space_group_name_H-M   'P 1'
#
loop_
_entity.id
_entity.type
_entity.pdbx_description
1 polymer ?
#
loop_
_entity_poly.entity_id
_entity_poly.type
_entity_poly.pdbx_seq_one_letter_code
_entity_poly.pdbx_strand_id
1 'polypeptide(L)'
;MKNIQLCKNYDEMSKQVAEIIESRITKQNNFNLGLPTGNTPIGMYKCLVDKNIDWNKVNTFNLDEFVGVLPTHPALFRNFMLEHLHSKIKINADQIFFPTDDYDQIIANKGGLDLTILGLGMNGHIAYNEPGSEFDSISRTVVLHEGTRNLIKKNFDSEWVTPRYAKTMGIKTILDSKEIVLMASGGQKLDILERCLWMDPITDRPASALQFHKNITIFYCN
;
A
#
# COMPACT_ATOMS: atom_id res chain seq x y z
N MET A 1 -12.74 -15.90 9.20
CA MET A 1 -12.15 -16.67 8.08
C MET A 1 -11.53 -15.69 7.12
N LYS A 2 -10.32 -15.94 6.61
CA LYS A 2 -9.68 -15.10 5.58
C LYS A 2 -10.46 -15.26 4.27
N ASN A 3 -10.86 -14.15 3.68
CA ASN A 3 -11.56 -14.16 2.38
C ASN A 3 -10.51 -14.12 1.26
N ILE A 4 -10.30 -15.24 0.56
CA ILE A 4 -9.34 -15.34 -0.55
C ILE A 4 -10.11 -15.44 -1.85
N GLN A 5 -9.79 -14.51 -2.76
CA GLN A 5 -10.34 -14.41 -4.11
C GLN A 5 -9.27 -14.79 -5.13
N LEU A 6 -9.44 -15.91 -5.79
CA LEU A 6 -8.58 -16.32 -6.90
C LEU A 6 -9.10 -15.68 -8.19
N CYS A 7 -8.28 -14.84 -8.80
CA CYS A 7 -8.60 -14.18 -10.06
C CYS A 7 -7.95 -14.93 -11.23
N LYS A 8 -8.63 -14.95 -12.38
CA LYS A 8 -8.13 -15.61 -13.59
C LYS A 8 -6.84 -14.98 -14.11
N ASN A 9 -6.70 -13.67 -13.91
CA ASN A 9 -5.55 -12.89 -14.34
C ASN A 9 -5.45 -11.55 -13.60
N TYR A 10 -4.39 -10.80 -13.90
CA TYR A 10 -4.11 -9.50 -13.32
C TYR A 10 -5.19 -8.45 -13.59
N ASP A 11 -5.80 -8.45 -14.79
CA ASP A 11 -6.82 -7.47 -15.15
C ASP A 11 -8.12 -7.70 -14.36
N GLU A 12 -8.52 -8.97 -14.17
CA GLU A 12 -9.66 -9.31 -13.33
C GLU A 12 -9.44 -8.90 -11.88
N MET A 13 -8.25 -9.20 -11.31
CA MET A 13 -7.88 -8.77 -9.97
C MET A 13 -7.95 -7.25 -9.83
N SER A 14 -7.35 -6.52 -10.76
CA SER A 14 -7.33 -5.05 -10.78
C SER A 14 -8.74 -4.46 -10.82
N LYS A 15 -9.60 -5.01 -11.68
CA LYS A 15 -10.99 -4.58 -11.81
C LYS A 15 -11.79 -4.84 -10.54
N GLN A 16 -11.71 -6.04 -9.97
CA GLN A 16 -12.45 -6.41 -8.77
C GLN A 16 -12.06 -5.54 -7.57
N VAL A 17 -10.75 -5.26 -7.39
CA VAL A 17 -10.29 -4.38 -6.31
C VAL A 17 -10.77 -2.94 -6.53
N ALA A 18 -10.74 -2.43 -7.75
CA ALA A 18 -11.28 -1.11 -8.08
C ALA A 18 -12.80 -1.02 -7.82
N GLU A 19 -13.56 -2.08 -8.08
CA GLU A 19 -14.99 -2.18 -7.77
C GLU A 19 -15.26 -2.15 -6.26
N ILE A 20 -14.42 -2.80 -5.45
CA ILE A 20 -14.51 -2.72 -3.99
C ILE A 20 -14.31 -1.28 -3.54
N ILE A 21 -13.24 -0.62 -3.98
CA ILE A 21 -12.94 0.78 -3.62
C ILE A 21 -14.12 1.68 -3.97
N GLU A 22 -14.61 1.65 -5.20
CA GLU A 22 -15.78 2.42 -5.64
C GLU A 22 -17.00 2.16 -4.75
N SER A 23 -17.30 0.89 -4.48
CA SER A 23 -18.47 0.50 -3.67
C SER A 23 -18.38 0.97 -2.21
N ARG A 24 -17.17 1.16 -1.68
CA ARG A 24 -16.96 1.67 -0.31
C ARG A 24 -17.09 3.19 -0.28
N ILE A 25 -16.46 3.88 -1.23
CA ILE A 25 -16.51 5.35 -1.34
C ILE A 25 -17.96 5.83 -1.50
N THR A 26 -18.77 5.16 -2.32
CA THR A 26 -20.16 5.56 -2.56
C THR A 26 -21.07 5.47 -1.33
N LYS A 27 -20.68 4.71 -0.33
CA LYS A 27 -21.47 4.49 0.91
C LYS A 27 -21.19 5.51 2.01
N GLN A 28 -20.17 6.35 1.86
CA GLN A 28 -19.73 7.28 2.91
C GLN A 28 -19.54 8.69 2.36
N ASN A 29 -19.69 9.70 3.22
CA ASN A 29 -19.45 11.10 2.86
C ASN A 29 -17.99 11.54 3.04
N ASN A 30 -17.22 10.84 3.87
CA ASN A 30 -15.78 11.02 4.04
C ASN A 30 -15.15 9.64 4.05
N PHE A 31 -14.17 9.41 3.18
CA PHE A 31 -13.54 8.12 3.05
C PHE A 31 -12.01 8.24 3.05
N ASN A 32 -11.36 7.52 3.94
CA ASN A 32 -9.91 7.53 4.10
C ASN A 32 -9.32 6.25 3.50
N LEU A 33 -8.60 6.40 2.38
CA LEU A 33 -8.09 5.31 1.56
C LEU A 33 -6.57 5.22 1.63
N GLY A 34 -6.05 4.15 2.22
CA GLY A 34 -4.63 3.79 2.20
C GLY A 34 -4.23 3.18 0.85
N LEU A 35 -3.18 3.72 0.20
CA LEU A 35 -2.80 3.37 -1.17
C LEU A 35 -1.34 2.96 -1.29
N PRO A 36 -1.05 1.80 -1.90
CA PRO A 36 0.30 1.33 -2.19
C PRO A 36 0.85 1.91 -3.50
N THR A 37 2.16 1.83 -3.67
CA THR A 37 2.83 2.03 -4.97
C THR A 37 3.37 0.71 -5.54
N GLY A 38 4.12 0.79 -6.62
CA GLY A 38 4.71 -0.37 -7.29
C GLY A 38 3.85 -0.95 -8.42
N ASN A 39 4.28 -2.08 -8.98
CA ASN A 39 3.67 -2.60 -10.21
C ASN A 39 2.28 -3.22 -9.99
N THR A 40 2.04 -3.84 -8.84
CA THR A 40 0.80 -4.58 -8.58
C THR A 40 -0.46 -3.69 -8.64
N PRO A 41 -0.51 -2.45 -8.08
CA PRO A 41 -1.72 -1.63 -8.10
C PRO A 41 -1.95 -0.83 -9.40
N ILE A 42 -1.03 -0.83 -10.37
CA ILE A 42 -1.16 0.00 -11.59
C ILE A 42 -2.47 -0.26 -12.34
N GLY A 43 -2.84 -1.53 -12.53
CA GLY A 43 -4.09 -1.90 -13.20
C GLY A 43 -5.33 -1.43 -12.43
N MET A 44 -5.29 -1.53 -11.09
CA MET A 44 -6.34 -1.01 -10.22
C MET A 44 -6.50 0.51 -10.38
N TYR A 45 -5.38 1.28 -10.41
CA TYR A 45 -5.43 2.73 -10.64
C TYR A 45 -6.02 3.08 -11.99
N LYS A 46 -5.64 2.37 -13.06
CA LYS A 46 -6.27 2.55 -14.39
C LYS A 46 -7.78 2.36 -14.33
N CYS A 47 -8.24 1.28 -13.69
CA CYS A 47 -9.67 1.05 -13.52
C CYS A 47 -10.36 2.15 -12.70
N LEU A 48 -9.71 2.69 -11.65
CA LEU A 48 -10.28 3.75 -10.81
C LEU A 48 -10.42 5.08 -11.55
N VAL A 49 -9.46 5.42 -12.42
CA VAL A 49 -9.51 6.64 -13.25
C VAL A 49 -10.73 6.65 -14.16
N ASP A 50 -11.11 5.47 -14.69
CA ASP A 50 -12.25 5.33 -15.61
C ASP A 50 -13.60 5.30 -14.89
N LYS A 51 -13.62 5.28 -13.54
CA LYS A 51 -14.86 5.21 -12.76
C LYS A 51 -15.38 6.59 -12.38
N ASN A 52 -16.71 6.70 -12.26
CA ASN A 52 -17.36 7.94 -11.82
C ASN A 52 -17.39 8.04 -10.27
N ILE A 53 -16.23 8.24 -9.69
CA ILE A 53 -16.05 8.39 -8.23
C ILE A 53 -16.03 9.89 -7.88
N ASP A 54 -16.79 10.27 -6.84
CA ASP A 54 -16.71 11.61 -6.25
C ASP A 54 -15.48 11.71 -5.31
N TRP A 55 -14.33 12.04 -5.87
CA TRP A 55 -13.07 12.15 -5.15
C TRP A 55 -13.01 13.30 -4.15
N ASN A 56 -13.95 14.26 -4.19
CA ASN A 56 -14.05 15.31 -3.17
C ASN A 56 -14.37 14.74 -1.78
N LYS A 57 -14.85 13.50 -1.70
CA LYS A 57 -15.15 12.80 -0.44
C LYS A 57 -14.03 11.90 0.04
N VAL A 58 -12.91 11.84 -0.67
CA VAL A 58 -11.85 10.85 -0.44
C VAL A 58 -10.56 11.54 -0.01
N ASN A 59 -10.02 11.12 1.13
CA ASN A 59 -8.64 11.40 1.49
C ASN A 59 -7.79 10.18 1.10
N THR A 60 -6.66 10.40 0.44
CA THR A 60 -5.71 9.34 0.08
C THR A 60 -4.49 9.39 0.98
N PHE A 61 -4.11 8.24 1.52
CA PHE A 61 -2.97 8.07 2.40
C PHE A 61 -1.98 7.08 1.80
N ASN A 62 -0.84 7.58 1.32
CA ASN A 62 0.20 6.70 0.82
C ASN A 62 0.85 5.89 1.95
N LEU A 63 1.21 4.63 1.66
CA LEU A 63 1.79 3.74 2.66
C LEU A 63 3.22 4.12 3.02
N ASP A 64 3.95 4.68 2.08
CA ASP A 64 5.37 4.99 2.22
C ASP A 64 5.85 6.09 1.27
N GLU A 65 7.04 6.62 1.54
CA GLU A 65 7.77 7.55 0.67
C GLU A 65 9.26 7.54 1.00
N PHE A 66 10.12 7.73 0.02
CA PHE A 66 11.56 7.85 0.21
C PHE A 66 11.95 9.15 0.93
N VAL A 67 12.99 9.06 1.77
CA VAL A 67 13.56 10.20 2.50
C VAL A 67 14.89 10.62 1.86
N GLY A 68 15.12 11.94 1.79
CA GLY A 68 16.38 12.51 1.29
C GLY A 68 16.53 12.53 -0.23
N VAL A 69 15.44 12.32 -0.97
CA VAL A 69 15.38 12.39 -2.43
C VAL A 69 14.80 13.75 -2.85
N LEU A 70 15.31 14.33 -3.94
CA LEU A 70 14.80 15.59 -4.45
C LEU A 70 13.30 15.47 -4.81
N PRO A 71 12.46 16.46 -4.48
CA PRO A 71 11.00 16.38 -4.70
C PRO A 71 10.58 16.17 -6.16
N THR A 72 11.45 16.57 -7.10
CA THR A 72 11.22 16.40 -8.55
C THR A 72 11.67 15.04 -9.09
N HIS A 73 12.30 14.21 -8.26
CA HIS A 73 12.84 12.93 -8.74
C HIS A 73 11.70 11.96 -9.12
N PRO A 74 11.70 11.37 -10.34
CA PRO A 74 10.59 10.58 -10.85
C PRO A 74 10.34 9.30 -10.03
N ALA A 75 11.35 8.77 -9.34
CA ALA A 75 11.22 7.57 -8.51
C ALA A 75 10.49 7.81 -7.18
N LEU A 76 10.17 9.05 -6.79
CA LEU A 76 9.37 9.31 -5.60
C LEU A 76 7.94 8.77 -5.77
N PHE A 77 7.40 8.21 -4.71
CA PHE A 77 6.06 7.65 -4.73
C PHE A 77 4.97 8.69 -4.95
N ARG A 78 5.18 9.94 -4.53
CA ARG A 78 4.29 11.05 -4.90
C ARG A 78 4.21 11.26 -6.42
N ASN A 79 5.32 11.12 -7.14
CA ASN A 79 5.35 11.27 -8.59
C ASN A 79 4.72 10.06 -9.28
N PHE A 80 4.93 8.84 -8.75
CA PHE A 80 4.19 7.66 -9.16
C PHE A 80 2.68 7.85 -9.01
N MET A 81 2.23 8.36 -7.87
CA MET A 81 0.79 8.59 -7.62
C MET A 81 0.22 9.70 -8.50
N LEU A 82 0.98 10.76 -8.78
CA LEU A 82 0.60 11.77 -9.77
C LEU A 82 0.41 11.14 -11.15
N GLU A 83 1.36 10.32 -11.61
CA GLU A 83 1.30 9.68 -12.91
C GLU A 83 0.14 8.70 -13.05
N HIS A 84 -0.12 7.88 -12.02
CA HIS A 84 -1.07 6.77 -12.15
C HIS A 84 -2.48 7.08 -11.65
N LEU A 85 -2.67 8.08 -10.78
CA LEU A 85 -3.96 8.40 -10.19
C LEU A 85 -4.22 9.90 -10.06
N HIS A 86 -3.48 10.63 -9.22
CA HIS A 86 -3.89 11.93 -8.72
C HIS A 86 -4.05 13.00 -9.80
N SER A 87 -3.23 12.99 -10.87
CA SER A 87 -3.38 13.94 -11.99
C SER A 87 -4.56 13.63 -12.92
N LYS A 88 -5.17 12.46 -12.78
CA LYS A 88 -6.22 11.95 -13.67
C LYS A 88 -7.62 11.98 -13.04
N ILE A 89 -7.71 12.35 -11.77
CA ILE A 89 -8.96 12.41 -11.00
C ILE A 89 -9.17 13.81 -10.41
N LYS A 90 -10.40 14.13 -10.03
CA LYS A 90 -10.72 15.40 -9.37
C LYS A 90 -10.56 15.29 -7.87
N ILE A 91 -9.32 15.41 -7.38
CA ILE A 91 -8.96 15.39 -5.96
C ILE A 91 -8.20 16.67 -5.60
N ASN A 92 -8.44 17.23 -4.42
CA ASN A 92 -7.74 18.42 -3.96
C ASN A 92 -6.40 18.06 -3.29
N ALA A 93 -5.42 18.96 -3.33
CA ALA A 93 -4.10 18.71 -2.77
C ALA A 93 -4.12 18.46 -1.24
N ASP A 94 -5.07 19.06 -0.52
CA ASP A 94 -5.28 18.89 0.94
C ASP A 94 -5.94 17.57 1.33
N GLN A 95 -6.31 16.75 0.34
CA GLN A 95 -6.83 15.39 0.50
C GLN A 95 -5.77 14.31 0.21
N ILE A 96 -4.53 14.70 -0.13
CA ILE A 96 -3.45 13.79 -0.51
C ILE A 96 -2.37 13.81 0.58
N PHE A 97 -2.18 12.68 1.25
CA PHE A 97 -1.25 12.55 2.37
C PHE A 97 -0.14 11.55 2.07
N PHE A 98 1.09 11.95 2.38
CA PHE A 98 2.28 11.10 2.36
C PHE A 98 2.88 11.03 3.76
N PRO A 99 3.60 9.95 4.13
CA PRO A 99 4.13 9.78 5.47
C PRO A 99 5.03 10.92 5.93
N THR A 100 4.67 11.46 7.10
CA THR A 100 5.39 12.49 7.88
C THR A 100 5.75 11.92 9.25
N ASP A 101 6.39 12.69 10.12
CA ASP A 101 6.71 12.23 11.47
C ASP A 101 5.48 12.14 12.38
N ASP A 102 4.43 12.91 12.06
CA ASP A 102 3.14 12.94 12.75
C ASP A 102 2.01 12.18 12.01
N TYR A 103 2.38 11.26 11.11
CA TYR A 103 1.44 10.64 10.18
C TYR A 103 0.28 9.92 10.85
N ASP A 104 0.55 9.16 11.92
CA ASP A 104 -0.52 8.48 12.68
C ASP A 104 -1.49 9.48 13.34
N GLN A 105 -0.98 10.64 13.78
CA GLN A 105 -1.84 11.70 14.31
C GLN A 105 -2.73 12.32 13.22
N ILE A 106 -2.18 12.51 12.02
CA ILE A 106 -2.95 13.00 10.86
C ILE A 106 -4.05 11.99 10.51
N ILE A 107 -3.72 10.70 10.43
CA ILE A 107 -4.68 9.62 10.18
C ILE A 107 -5.78 9.61 11.26
N ALA A 108 -5.40 9.69 12.54
CA ALA A 108 -6.35 9.71 13.64
C ALA A 108 -7.28 10.93 13.60
N ASN A 109 -6.75 12.12 13.32
CA ASN A 109 -7.53 13.36 13.21
C ASN A 109 -8.54 13.33 12.04
N LYS A 110 -8.27 12.52 11.01
CA LYS A 110 -9.21 12.28 9.90
C LYS A 110 -10.21 11.15 10.19
N GLY A 111 -10.13 10.49 11.36
CA GLY A 111 -11.04 9.41 11.76
C GLY A 111 -10.56 7.99 11.47
N GLY A 112 -9.26 7.82 11.22
CA GLY A 112 -8.64 6.53 10.87
C GLY A 112 -8.79 6.16 9.40
N LEU A 113 -8.22 5.02 9.01
CA LEU A 113 -8.32 4.48 7.65
C LEU A 113 -9.57 3.62 7.49
N ASP A 114 -10.38 3.89 6.46
CA ASP A 114 -11.57 3.09 6.15
C ASP A 114 -11.21 1.83 5.37
N LEU A 115 -10.29 1.95 4.41
CA LEU A 115 -9.79 0.85 3.60
C LEU A 115 -8.31 1.07 3.31
N THR A 116 -7.50 0.04 3.50
CA THR A 116 -6.09 0.04 3.08
C THR A 116 -5.84 -1.04 2.04
N ILE A 117 -5.31 -0.63 0.90
CA ILE A 117 -4.85 -1.53 -0.15
C ILE A 117 -3.37 -1.82 0.07
N LEU A 118 -3.00 -3.09 0.01
CA LEU A 118 -1.63 -3.55 0.20
C LEU A 118 -1.14 -4.33 -1.02
N GLY A 119 0.15 -4.17 -1.33
CA GLY A 119 0.90 -5.15 -2.11
C GLY A 119 1.65 -6.11 -1.18
N LEU A 120 2.10 -7.25 -1.71
CA LEU A 120 2.93 -8.21 -1.00
C LEU A 120 4.35 -8.21 -1.59
N GLY A 121 5.35 -8.01 -0.74
CA GLY A 121 6.76 -8.16 -1.11
C GLY A 121 7.20 -9.62 -1.20
N MET A 122 8.28 -9.89 -1.94
CA MET A 122 8.82 -11.24 -2.12
C MET A 122 9.36 -11.89 -0.83
N ASN A 123 9.74 -11.07 0.15
CA ASN A 123 10.18 -11.50 1.48
C ASN A 123 9.08 -11.39 2.54
N GLY A 124 7.83 -11.13 2.13
CA GLY A 124 6.69 -10.98 3.03
C GLY A 124 6.52 -9.57 3.62
N HIS A 125 7.23 -8.55 3.11
CA HIS A 125 7.00 -7.18 3.56
C HIS A 125 5.66 -6.62 3.07
N ILE A 126 5.09 -5.70 3.85
CA ILE A 126 3.96 -4.82 3.50
C ILE A 126 4.37 -3.37 3.75
N ALA A 127 4.15 -2.46 2.78
CA ALA A 127 4.80 -1.15 2.74
C ALA A 127 6.32 -1.35 2.92
N TYR A 128 7.05 -0.49 3.62
CA TYR A 128 8.45 -0.74 3.98
C TYR A 128 8.63 -1.37 5.38
N ASN A 129 7.64 -2.16 5.82
CA ASN A 129 7.84 -3.05 6.97
C ASN A 129 8.54 -4.31 6.49
N GLU A 130 9.87 -4.28 6.52
CA GLU A 130 10.76 -5.39 6.16
C GLU A 130 10.83 -6.47 7.26
N PRO A 131 11.36 -7.68 6.98
CA PRO A 131 11.61 -8.71 8.00
C PRO A 131 12.25 -8.15 9.26
N GLY A 132 11.71 -8.52 10.43
CA GLY A 132 12.08 -8.00 11.73
C GLY A 132 11.28 -6.78 12.19
N SER A 133 10.31 -6.30 11.39
CA SER A 133 9.42 -5.21 11.82
C SER A 133 8.43 -5.70 12.88
N GLU A 134 8.37 -4.99 14.02
CA GLU A 134 7.46 -5.32 15.10
C GLU A 134 5.99 -5.10 14.71
N PHE A 135 5.10 -6.00 15.16
CA PHE A 135 3.68 -5.97 14.79
C PHE A 135 2.91 -4.77 15.40
N ASP A 136 3.41 -4.22 16.49
CA ASP A 136 2.88 -3.03 17.13
C ASP A 136 3.49 -1.72 16.62
N SER A 137 4.35 -1.78 15.58
CA SER A 137 5.00 -0.61 15.01
C SER A 137 3.98 0.37 14.42
N ILE A 138 4.17 1.66 14.74
CA ILE A 138 3.46 2.79 14.14
C ILE A 138 4.24 3.38 12.96
N SER A 139 3.70 4.39 12.30
CA SER A 139 4.37 5.10 11.20
C SER A 139 5.71 5.68 11.66
N ARG A 140 6.76 5.44 10.86
CA ARG A 140 8.14 5.77 11.25
C ARG A 140 9.09 5.87 10.06
N THR A 141 10.24 6.47 10.29
CA THR A 141 11.38 6.35 9.37
C THR A 141 12.08 5.02 9.59
N VAL A 142 12.34 4.30 8.49
CA VAL A 142 13.03 3.02 8.48
C VAL A 142 14.30 3.09 7.63
N VAL A 143 15.29 2.27 7.98
CA VAL A 143 16.44 2.00 7.12
C VAL A 143 16.01 0.96 6.09
N LEU A 144 16.21 1.25 4.81
CA LEU A 144 15.91 0.30 3.75
C LEU A 144 16.91 -0.86 3.76
N HIS A 145 16.39 -2.09 3.76
CA HIS A 145 17.21 -3.29 3.67
C HIS A 145 18.05 -3.29 2.39
N GLU A 146 19.26 -3.85 2.45
CA GLU A 146 20.17 -3.85 1.30
C GLU A 146 19.55 -4.50 0.05
N GLY A 147 18.83 -5.61 0.22
CA GLY A 147 18.10 -6.26 -0.88
C GLY A 147 17.09 -5.33 -1.55
N THR A 148 16.33 -4.58 -0.76
CA THR A 148 15.37 -3.58 -1.25
C THR A 148 16.09 -2.43 -1.95
N ARG A 149 17.19 -1.92 -1.38
CA ARG A 149 18.01 -0.89 -2.03
C ARG A 149 18.56 -1.35 -3.38
N ASN A 150 19.03 -2.58 -3.48
CA ASN A 150 19.50 -3.15 -4.74
C ASN A 150 18.39 -3.25 -5.80
N LEU A 151 17.16 -3.55 -5.41
CA LEU A 151 16.01 -3.59 -6.32
C LEU A 151 15.62 -2.19 -6.83
N ILE A 152 15.66 -1.17 -5.98
CA ILE A 152 15.27 0.19 -6.36
C ILE A 152 16.40 0.98 -7.04
N LYS A 153 17.65 0.56 -6.90
CA LYS A 153 18.84 1.23 -7.47
C LYS A 153 18.70 1.55 -8.97
N LYS A 154 18.05 0.67 -9.73
CA LYS A 154 17.79 0.88 -11.16
C LYS A 154 16.93 2.11 -11.48
N ASN A 155 16.22 2.65 -10.50
CA ASN A 155 15.36 3.83 -10.63
C ASN A 155 16.11 5.13 -10.27
N PHE A 156 17.39 5.04 -9.90
CA PHE A 156 18.24 6.17 -9.50
C PHE A 156 19.51 6.19 -10.34
N ASP A 157 20.03 7.40 -10.61
CA ASP A 157 21.19 7.61 -11.49
C ASP A 157 22.49 6.97 -10.97
N SER A 158 22.59 6.76 -9.64
CA SER A 158 23.73 6.10 -9.02
C SER A 158 23.37 5.54 -7.65
N GLU A 159 24.28 4.69 -7.11
CA GLU A 159 24.16 4.15 -5.75
C GLU A 159 24.17 5.24 -4.67
N TRP A 160 24.89 6.34 -4.91
CA TRP A 160 25.03 7.45 -3.96
C TRP A 160 23.72 8.23 -3.76
N VAL A 161 22.87 8.29 -4.80
CA VAL A 161 21.55 8.95 -4.73
C VAL A 161 20.41 7.97 -4.44
N THR A 162 20.70 6.66 -4.40
CA THR A 162 19.72 5.65 -4.00
C THR A 162 19.38 5.85 -2.51
N PRO A 163 18.10 6.07 -2.15
CA PRO A 163 17.73 6.38 -0.78
C PRO A 163 18.11 5.25 0.19
N ARG A 164 18.52 5.65 1.39
CA ARG A 164 18.82 4.75 2.51
C ARG A 164 17.65 4.64 3.47
N TYR A 165 16.74 5.60 3.44
CA TYR A 165 15.64 5.71 4.37
C TYR A 165 14.33 5.89 3.63
N ALA A 166 13.27 5.37 4.22
CA ALA A 166 11.90 5.68 3.83
C ALA A 166 11.07 5.97 5.08
N LYS A 167 10.02 6.77 4.93
CA LYS A 167 8.92 6.83 5.90
C LYS A 167 7.87 5.85 5.47
N THR A 168 7.33 5.07 6.42
CA THR A 168 6.35 4.03 6.15
C THR A 168 5.28 3.98 7.21
N MET A 169 4.04 3.68 6.82
CA MET A 169 3.02 3.23 7.78
C MET A 169 3.54 2.01 8.52
N GLY A 170 3.39 1.99 9.85
CA GLY A 170 3.70 0.82 10.64
C GLY A 170 2.68 -0.30 10.48
N ILE A 171 3.02 -1.50 10.95
CA ILE A 171 2.11 -2.65 10.86
C ILE A 171 0.86 -2.39 11.68
N LYS A 172 0.98 -1.84 12.90
CA LYS A 172 -0.17 -1.46 13.72
C LYS A 172 -1.04 -0.42 13.02
N THR A 173 -0.45 0.63 12.42
CA THR A 173 -1.18 1.64 11.66
C THR A 173 -2.02 1.02 10.54
N ILE A 174 -1.45 0.03 9.83
CA ILE A 174 -2.15 -0.73 8.79
C ILE A 174 -3.27 -1.59 9.40
N LEU A 175 -2.99 -2.31 10.48
CA LEU A 175 -3.97 -3.18 11.15
C LEU A 175 -5.12 -2.40 11.82
N ASP A 176 -4.94 -1.15 12.15
CA ASP A 176 -5.99 -0.27 12.69
C ASP A 176 -6.98 0.19 11.59
N SER A 177 -6.78 -0.15 10.32
CA SER A 177 -7.74 0.10 9.23
C SER A 177 -9.02 -0.69 9.45
N LYS A 178 -10.18 -0.14 9.05
CA LYS A 178 -11.47 -0.84 9.17
C LYS A 178 -11.59 -2.03 8.23
N GLU A 179 -10.97 -1.94 7.06
CA GLU A 179 -10.91 -2.98 6.04
C GLU A 179 -9.53 -3.00 5.38
N ILE A 180 -9.03 -4.19 5.05
CA ILE A 180 -7.76 -4.37 4.32
C ILE A 180 -8.01 -5.22 3.07
N VAL A 181 -7.43 -4.80 1.96
CA VAL A 181 -7.34 -5.61 0.74
C VAL A 181 -5.87 -5.82 0.41
N LEU A 182 -5.44 -7.08 0.34
CA LEU A 182 -4.12 -7.48 -0.10
C LEU A 182 -4.18 -7.94 -1.56
N MET A 183 -3.32 -7.37 -2.41
CA MET A 183 -3.16 -7.75 -3.81
C MET A 183 -1.83 -8.47 -4.00
N ALA A 184 -1.85 -9.67 -4.56
CA ALA A 184 -0.66 -10.42 -4.92
C ALA A 184 -0.80 -11.00 -6.33
N SER A 185 0.18 -10.78 -7.21
CA SER A 185 0.19 -11.29 -8.58
C SER A 185 1.51 -11.96 -8.93
N GLY A 186 1.41 -13.03 -9.71
CA GLY A 186 2.53 -13.82 -10.20
C GLY A 186 2.83 -15.03 -9.32
N GLY A 187 3.11 -16.16 -9.97
CA GLY A 187 3.34 -17.46 -9.32
C GLY A 187 4.48 -17.45 -8.28
N GLN A 188 5.48 -16.60 -8.50
CA GLN A 188 6.60 -16.43 -7.56
C GLN A 188 6.18 -15.90 -6.18
N LYS A 189 4.97 -15.33 -6.04
CA LYS A 189 4.45 -14.84 -4.76
C LYS A 189 3.60 -15.85 -4.00
N LEU A 190 3.27 -16.98 -4.62
CA LEU A 190 2.36 -17.96 -4.01
C LEU A 190 2.94 -18.51 -2.70
N ASP A 191 4.21 -18.96 -2.71
CA ASP A 191 4.86 -19.53 -1.52
C ASP A 191 4.87 -18.54 -0.34
N ILE A 192 5.32 -17.29 -0.59
CA ILE A 192 5.36 -16.29 0.49
C ILE A 192 3.96 -15.90 0.97
N LEU A 193 2.97 -15.84 0.07
CA LEU A 193 1.58 -15.59 0.43
C LEU A 193 1.04 -16.69 1.33
N GLU A 194 1.22 -17.95 0.96
CA GLU A 194 0.81 -19.10 1.76
C GLU A 194 1.47 -19.11 3.13
N ARG A 195 2.78 -18.87 3.19
CA ARG A 195 3.52 -18.81 4.47
C ARG A 195 3.04 -17.66 5.35
N CYS A 196 2.71 -16.51 4.78
CA CYS A 196 2.14 -15.38 5.54
C CYS A 196 0.73 -15.68 6.06
N LEU A 197 -0.05 -16.49 5.36
CA LEU A 197 -1.46 -16.71 5.70
C LEU A 197 -1.69 -17.93 6.58
N TRP A 198 -0.86 -18.97 6.44
CA TRP A 198 -1.14 -20.29 7.03
C TRP A 198 -0.12 -20.76 8.07
N MET A 199 1.07 -20.17 8.11
CA MET A 199 2.04 -20.43 9.17
C MET A 199 1.87 -19.42 10.32
N ASP A 200 2.45 -19.72 11.47
CA ASP A 200 2.41 -18.83 12.63
C ASP A 200 2.94 -17.43 12.28
N PRO A 201 2.26 -16.36 12.73
CA PRO A 201 2.72 -15.01 12.54
C PRO A 201 4.08 -14.78 13.21
N ILE A 202 5.03 -14.28 12.43
CA ILE A 202 6.37 -13.91 12.91
C ILE A 202 6.84 -12.61 12.26
N THR A 203 7.68 -11.87 12.95
CA THR A 203 8.23 -10.59 12.47
C THR A 203 9.08 -10.74 11.21
N ASP A 204 9.72 -11.89 11.00
CA ASP A 204 10.46 -12.22 9.76
C ASP A 204 9.57 -12.33 8.50
N ARG A 205 8.27 -12.36 8.69
CA ARG A 205 7.26 -12.29 7.63
C ARG A 205 6.20 -11.26 8.01
N PRO A 206 6.47 -9.96 7.83
CA PRO A 206 5.60 -8.87 8.31
C PRO A 206 4.14 -8.99 7.88
N ALA A 207 3.88 -9.44 6.64
CA ALA A 207 2.53 -9.67 6.15
C ALA A 207 1.78 -10.77 6.93
N SER A 208 2.47 -11.60 7.72
CA SER A 208 1.81 -12.58 8.57
C SER A 208 0.97 -11.94 9.69
N ALA A 209 1.28 -10.69 10.07
CA ALA A 209 0.47 -9.89 10.99
C ALA A 209 -0.97 -9.66 10.48
N LEU A 210 -1.19 -9.72 9.17
CA LEU A 210 -2.52 -9.59 8.57
C LEU A 210 -3.48 -10.70 9.04
N GLN A 211 -2.97 -11.79 9.62
CA GLN A 211 -3.78 -12.81 10.25
C GLN A 211 -4.57 -12.31 11.47
N PHE A 212 -4.11 -11.26 12.12
CA PHE A 212 -4.80 -10.65 13.26
C PHE A 212 -5.96 -9.74 12.82
N HIS A 213 -6.02 -9.33 11.55
CA HIS A 213 -7.07 -8.45 11.07
C HIS A 213 -8.35 -9.22 10.74
N LYS A 214 -9.50 -8.76 11.27
CA LYS A 214 -10.79 -9.47 11.15
C LYS A 214 -11.46 -9.27 9.79
N ASN A 215 -11.22 -8.15 9.13
CA ASN A 215 -11.87 -7.74 7.88
C ASN A 215 -10.82 -7.58 6.77
N ILE A 216 -10.30 -8.70 6.30
CA ILE A 216 -9.31 -8.74 5.23
C ILE A 216 -9.81 -9.57 4.04
N THR A 217 -9.63 -9.04 2.83
CA THR A 217 -9.80 -9.77 1.58
C THR A 217 -8.48 -9.84 0.84
N ILE A 218 -8.11 -11.01 0.35
CA ILE A 218 -6.87 -11.28 -0.35
C ILE A 218 -7.20 -11.63 -1.79
N PHE A 219 -6.65 -10.87 -2.72
CA PHE A 219 -6.73 -11.13 -4.15
C PHE A 219 -5.43 -11.70 -4.65
N TYR A 220 -5.51 -12.86 -5.30
CA TYR A 220 -4.35 -13.50 -5.92
C TYR A 220 -4.67 -13.88 -7.38
N CYS A 221 -3.72 -13.62 -8.26
CA CYS A 221 -3.68 -14.18 -9.62
C CYS A 221 -2.28 -14.67 -9.94
N ASN A 222 -2.21 -15.74 -10.74
CA ASN A 222 -0.94 -16.28 -11.24
C ASN A 222 -0.39 -15.45 -12.40
#